data_4caa0016e0a141e6c808250a8835130a
#
_entry.id   4caa0016e0a141e6c808250a8835130a
#
_cell.length_a   1.000
_cell.length_b   1.000
_cell.length_c   1.000
_cell.angle_alpha   90.00
_cell.angle_beta   90.00
_cell.angle_gamma   90.00
#
_symmetry.space_group_name_H-M   'P 1'
#
loop_
_entity.id
_entity.type
_entity.pdbx_description
1 polymer ?
#
loop_
_entity_poly.entity_id
_entity_poly.type
_entity_poly.pdbx_seq_one_letter_code
_entity_poly.pdbx_strand_id
1 'polypeptide(L)'
;MEVLWRKNAAEVASLVKAGKVSAVEVTQAALDRLEQVNGKLNAVVIQTQDDAFRSAHLVDQAIQRGEDPGLLAGVPVTVKVNIDQAGYANTNGLKMQGSLIAEYDSPVVTNFRKSGAIIIGRTNTPAFSLRWFTRNQLHGHTLNPHNSSITPGGSSGGAASATAAGIGAIGHGTDIGGSIRYPAYACGLQGLRPTLGRFPAWNASSKDRHIGAQLMAVSGPLTRSILDLELATKVMCAPDFRDPWHVPLPFQMGEFPHRAALCVAPEGMQTHDLVEKSVREAAERLQDAGWEVEEVESPPFREPARLQAILWLAEMHRAGPEILEKEGDPDAIHVFGEMVKLSPTPTINDILDALQARIGLLRDWQLFLEKYPVLICPTSSEPPFPDLLDLEDFPRVMEAQLTQVGLPLVGIPGMSVFTGYHQDPIGKIPMGAQLVGARFREDILIAAAKEIEARSPQIEIAEP
;
A
#
# COMPACT_ATOMS: atom_id res chain seq x y z
N MET A 1 7.71 -2.61 32.22
CA MET A 1 7.77 -3.55 31.08
C MET A 1 7.63 -2.72 29.81
N GLU A 2 8.50 -2.96 28.86
CA GLU A 2 8.43 -2.31 27.55
C GLU A 2 7.17 -2.73 26.82
N VAL A 3 6.42 -1.80 26.23
CA VAL A 3 5.09 -2.06 25.67
C VAL A 3 5.24 -2.79 24.33
N LEU A 4 4.88 -4.08 24.26
CA LEU A 4 5.15 -4.97 23.13
C LEU A 4 4.55 -4.49 21.80
N TRP A 5 3.34 -3.91 21.80
CA TRP A 5 2.72 -3.40 20.58
C TRP A 5 3.43 -2.16 19.98
N ARG A 6 4.32 -1.48 20.72
CA ARG A 6 5.14 -0.37 20.20
C ARG A 6 6.34 -0.84 19.40
N LYS A 7 6.76 -2.08 19.58
CA LYS A 7 7.94 -2.63 18.90
C LYS A 7 7.69 -2.79 17.39
N ASN A 8 8.76 -2.68 16.63
CA ASN A 8 8.73 -2.96 15.20
C ASN A 8 8.75 -4.49 14.93
N ALA A 9 8.50 -4.88 13.69
CA ALA A 9 8.41 -6.30 13.32
C ALA A 9 9.72 -7.05 13.55
N ALA A 10 10.85 -6.43 13.21
CA ALA A 10 12.17 -7.03 13.38
C ALA A 10 12.50 -7.28 14.84
N GLU A 11 12.18 -6.33 15.74
CA GLU A 11 12.37 -6.48 17.19
C GLU A 11 11.49 -7.60 17.75
N VAL A 12 10.19 -7.64 17.36
CA VAL A 12 9.27 -8.70 17.78
C VAL A 12 9.78 -10.06 17.36
N ALA A 13 10.10 -10.24 16.08
CA ALA A 13 10.61 -11.52 15.57
C ALA A 13 11.89 -11.98 16.29
N SER A 14 12.81 -11.05 16.58
CA SER A 14 14.04 -11.33 17.32
C SER A 14 13.75 -11.77 18.76
N LEU A 15 12.84 -11.09 19.47
CA LEU A 15 12.50 -11.41 20.86
C LEU A 15 11.80 -12.77 20.97
N VAL A 16 10.88 -13.07 20.05
CA VAL A 16 10.14 -14.34 20.02
C VAL A 16 11.09 -15.49 19.69
N LYS A 17 11.93 -15.36 18.66
CA LYS A 17 12.95 -16.37 18.32
C LYS A 17 13.94 -16.63 19.45
N ALA A 18 14.29 -15.61 20.22
CA ALA A 18 15.17 -15.74 21.37
C ALA A 18 14.46 -16.30 22.62
N GLY A 19 13.16 -16.59 22.56
CA GLY A 19 12.37 -17.05 23.71
C GLY A 19 12.25 -16.02 24.86
N LYS A 20 12.51 -14.73 24.59
CA LYS A 20 12.42 -13.63 25.57
C LYS A 20 10.97 -13.18 25.82
N VAL A 21 10.12 -13.34 24.82
CA VAL A 21 8.67 -13.15 24.88
C VAL A 21 8.02 -14.27 24.04
N SER A 22 6.81 -14.67 24.40
CA SER A 22 6.04 -15.62 23.60
C SER A 22 5.27 -14.89 22.49
N ALA A 23 4.97 -15.61 21.39
CA ALA A 23 4.09 -15.09 20.35
C ALA A 23 2.67 -14.81 20.90
N VAL A 24 2.22 -15.58 21.90
CA VAL A 24 0.95 -15.36 22.61
C VAL A 24 0.94 -14.02 23.34
N GLU A 25 2.00 -13.67 24.10
CA GLU A 25 2.09 -12.37 24.79
C GLU A 25 2.09 -11.19 23.81
N VAL A 26 2.80 -11.31 22.70
CA VAL A 26 2.81 -10.28 21.63
C VAL A 26 1.43 -10.14 20.99
N THR A 27 0.75 -11.27 20.71
CA THR A 27 -0.59 -11.28 20.12
C THR A 27 -1.59 -10.62 21.07
N GLN A 28 -1.55 -10.95 22.36
CA GLN A 28 -2.42 -10.32 23.37
C GLN A 28 -2.20 -8.80 23.39
N ALA A 29 -0.96 -8.34 23.47
CA ALA A 29 -0.64 -6.90 23.48
C ALA A 29 -1.15 -6.17 22.22
N ALA A 30 -1.09 -6.81 21.04
CA ALA A 30 -1.61 -6.24 19.81
C ALA A 30 -3.14 -6.19 19.77
N LEU A 31 -3.83 -7.20 20.31
CA LEU A 31 -5.29 -7.24 20.43
C LEU A 31 -5.79 -6.23 21.46
N ASP A 32 -5.10 -6.07 22.58
CA ASP A 32 -5.41 -5.05 23.60
C ASP A 32 -5.30 -3.64 22.98
N ARG A 33 -4.26 -3.40 22.16
CA ARG A 33 -4.12 -2.12 21.44
C ARG A 33 -5.25 -1.93 20.43
N LEU A 34 -5.61 -2.96 19.68
CA LEU A 34 -6.75 -2.93 18.76
C LEU A 34 -8.04 -2.54 19.49
N GLU A 35 -8.34 -3.18 20.61
CA GLU A 35 -9.52 -2.87 21.43
C GLU A 35 -9.50 -1.42 21.92
N GLN A 36 -8.34 -0.94 22.36
CA GLN A 36 -8.17 0.41 22.89
C GLN A 36 -8.50 1.52 21.89
N VAL A 37 -8.08 1.37 20.61
CA VAL A 37 -8.10 2.50 19.65
C VAL A 37 -9.03 2.30 18.45
N ASN A 38 -9.37 1.06 18.11
CA ASN A 38 -10.11 0.79 16.86
C ASN A 38 -11.55 1.34 16.88
N GLY A 39 -12.15 1.48 18.07
CA GLY A 39 -13.48 2.09 18.22
C GLY A 39 -13.54 3.54 17.72
N LYS A 40 -12.42 4.28 17.75
CA LYS A 40 -12.30 5.63 17.21
C LYS A 40 -11.92 5.66 15.74
N LEU A 41 -11.20 4.63 15.26
CA LEU A 41 -10.61 4.60 13.93
C LEU A 41 -11.43 3.83 12.91
N ASN A 42 -12.12 2.77 13.33
CA ASN A 42 -12.78 1.80 12.45
C ASN A 42 -11.85 1.29 11.33
N ALA A 43 -10.61 0.99 11.70
CA ALA A 43 -9.56 0.56 10.79
C ALA A 43 -9.59 -0.96 10.52
N VAL A 44 -9.79 -1.76 11.58
CA VAL A 44 -9.98 -3.21 11.53
C VAL A 44 -11.45 -3.53 11.66
N VAL A 45 -12.03 -4.15 10.64
CA VAL A 45 -13.48 -4.37 10.53
C VAL A 45 -13.90 -5.83 10.68
N ILE A 46 -12.96 -6.77 10.60
CA ILE A 46 -13.15 -8.18 10.93
C ILE A 46 -12.00 -8.60 11.85
N GLN A 47 -12.33 -8.96 13.08
CA GLN A 47 -11.34 -9.47 14.03
C GLN A 47 -11.10 -10.96 13.80
N THR A 48 -9.85 -11.41 14.02
CA THR A 48 -9.42 -12.79 13.80
C THR A 48 -8.79 -13.39 15.06
N GLN A 49 -9.29 -13.01 16.25
CA GLN A 49 -8.68 -13.30 17.55
C GLN A 49 -8.39 -14.79 17.77
N ASP A 50 -9.38 -15.67 17.54
CA ASP A 50 -9.19 -17.12 17.77
C ASP A 50 -8.13 -17.71 16.82
N ASP A 51 -8.10 -17.27 15.56
CA ASP A 51 -7.12 -17.69 14.59
C ASP A 51 -5.72 -17.15 14.95
N ALA A 52 -5.65 -15.91 15.43
CA ALA A 52 -4.42 -15.28 15.89
C ALA A 52 -3.80 -16.07 17.06
N PHE A 53 -4.56 -16.39 18.08
CA PHE A 53 -4.05 -17.18 19.20
C PHE A 53 -3.65 -18.61 18.81
N ARG A 54 -4.43 -19.29 17.93
CA ARG A 54 -4.01 -20.60 17.40
C ARG A 54 -2.67 -20.50 16.68
N SER A 55 -2.49 -19.49 15.84
CA SER A 55 -1.24 -19.27 15.12
C SER A 55 -0.08 -18.94 16.05
N ALA A 56 -0.31 -18.12 17.08
CA ALA A 56 0.68 -17.76 18.09
C ALA A 56 1.16 -19.00 18.89
N HIS A 57 0.23 -19.84 19.31
CA HIS A 57 0.57 -21.11 19.98
C HIS A 57 1.44 -22.02 19.09
N LEU A 58 1.17 -22.10 17.79
CA LEU A 58 1.99 -22.89 16.86
C LEU A 58 3.41 -22.34 16.75
N VAL A 59 3.57 -21.01 16.72
CA VAL A 59 4.89 -20.36 16.74
C VAL A 59 5.64 -20.68 18.03
N ASP A 60 5.00 -20.54 19.19
CA ASP A 60 5.62 -20.83 20.50
C ASP A 60 6.04 -22.31 20.61
N GLN A 61 5.20 -23.24 20.13
CA GLN A 61 5.54 -24.66 20.07
C GLN A 61 6.71 -24.97 19.16
N ALA A 62 6.81 -24.28 17.98
CA ALA A 62 7.96 -24.43 17.09
C ALA A 62 9.25 -23.99 17.77
N ILE A 63 9.24 -22.84 18.46
CA ILE A 63 10.39 -22.36 19.25
C ILE A 63 10.78 -23.39 20.34
N GLN A 64 9.81 -23.92 21.08
CA GLN A 64 10.06 -24.93 22.12
C GLN A 64 10.71 -26.23 21.57
N ARG A 65 10.38 -26.59 20.32
CA ARG A 65 10.99 -27.74 19.63
C ARG A 65 12.34 -27.43 18.98
N GLY A 66 12.82 -26.15 19.04
CA GLY A 66 14.04 -25.71 18.38
C GLY A 66 13.89 -25.55 16.86
N GLU A 67 12.66 -25.45 16.34
CA GLU A 67 12.36 -25.20 14.93
C GLU A 67 12.33 -23.69 14.64
N ASP A 68 12.71 -23.27 13.42
CA ASP A 68 12.57 -21.86 12.99
C ASP A 68 11.14 -21.61 12.47
N PRO A 69 10.33 -20.79 13.16
CA PRO A 69 8.98 -20.48 12.72
C PRO A 69 8.92 -19.49 11.54
N GLY A 70 10.05 -18.97 11.08
CA GLY A 70 10.15 -18.07 9.93
C GLY A 70 10.53 -16.61 10.27
N LEU A 71 10.66 -15.79 9.24
CA LEU A 71 11.21 -14.42 9.34
C LEU A 71 10.34 -13.48 10.18
N LEU A 72 9.03 -13.70 10.25
CA LEU A 72 8.07 -12.88 11.00
C LEU A 72 7.51 -13.61 12.23
N ALA A 73 8.34 -14.42 12.90
CA ALA A 73 7.96 -15.19 14.08
C ALA A 73 7.23 -14.35 15.14
N GLY A 74 5.93 -14.61 15.32
CA GLY A 74 5.07 -13.92 16.30
C GLY A 74 4.72 -12.47 15.97
N VAL A 75 5.06 -11.96 14.78
CA VAL A 75 4.79 -10.57 14.38
C VAL A 75 3.31 -10.38 14.06
N PRO A 76 2.60 -9.44 14.74
CA PRO A 76 1.22 -9.13 14.42
C PRO A 76 1.12 -8.38 13.10
N VAL A 77 0.28 -8.88 12.19
CA VAL A 77 0.02 -8.28 10.87
C VAL A 77 -1.48 -8.12 10.63
N THR A 78 -1.87 -7.18 9.76
CA THR A 78 -3.24 -7.01 9.31
C THR A 78 -3.38 -7.26 7.82
N VAL A 79 -4.54 -7.74 7.38
CA VAL A 79 -4.83 -8.10 5.99
C VAL A 79 -6.05 -7.34 5.50
N LYS A 80 -5.95 -6.69 4.34
CA LYS A 80 -7.07 -5.96 3.72
C LYS A 80 -8.21 -6.91 3.34
N VAL A 81 -9.47 -6.46 3.50
CA VAL A 81 -10.67 -7.28 3.24
C VAL A 81 -10.93 -7.62 1.77
N ASN A 82 -10.05 -7.25 0.85
CA ASN A 82 -10.18 -7.52 -0.59
C ASN A 82 -9.28 -8.66 -1.11
N ILE A 83 -8.61 -9.40 -0.21
CA ILE A 83 -7.93 -10.65 -0.56
C ILE A 83 -8.45 -11.79 0.31
N ASP A 84 -8.31 -13.02 -0.17
CA ASP A 84 -8.79 -14.21 0.52
C ASP A 84 -7.95 -14.55 1.76
N GLN A 85 -8.66 -14.80 2.85
CA GLN A 85 -8.17 -15.46 4.04
C GLN A 85 -9.17 -16.57 4.39
N ALA A 86 -8.73 -17.80 4.40
CA ALA A 86 -9.60 -18.96 4.63
C ALA A 86 -10.44 -18.81 5.91
N GLY A 87 -11.74 -19.08 5.80
CA GLY A 87 -12.71 -18.96 6.89
C GLY A 87 -13.29 -17.55 7.11
N TYR A 88 -12.84 -16.54 6.34
CA TYR A 88 -13.30 -15.15 6.46
C TYR A 88 -13.87 -14.62 5.16
N ALA A 89 -14.81 -13.66 5.26
CA ALA A 89 -15.41 -13.06 4.09
C ALA A 89 -14.42 -12.15 3.33
N ASN A 90 -14.34 -12.31 2.01
CA ASN A 90 -13.69 -11.38 1.12
C ASN A 90 -14.68 -10.31 0.69
N THR A 91 -14.86 -9.30 1.54
CA THR A 91 -15.95 -8.33 1.36
C THR A 91 -15.67 -7.25 0.33
N ASN A 92 -14.40 -6.88 0.12
CA ASN A 92 -14.02 -5.73 -0.71
C ASN A 92 -14.85 -4.45 -0.42
N GLY A 93 -15.32 -4.29 0.84
CA GLY A 93 -16.16 -3.18 1.27
C GLY A 93 -17.62 -3.24 0.79
N LEU A 94 -18.10 -4.40 0.31
CA LEU A 94 -19.40 -4.58 -0.35
C LEU A 94 -20.37 -5.39 0.51
N LYS A 95 -21.59 -4.89 0.69
CA LYS A 95 -22.70 -5.63 1.33
C LYS A 95 -22.98 -6.94 0.59
N MET A 96 -22.98 -6.88 -0.75
CA MET A 96 -23.25 -8.06 -1.58
C MET A 96 -22.20 -9.17 -1.42
N GLN A 97 -21.01 -8.87 -0.89
CA GLN A 97 -19.94 -9.83 -0.58
C GLN A 97 -19.76 -10.09 0.92
N GLY A 98 -20.64 -9.58 1.76
CA GLY A 98 -20.56 -9.74 3.22
C GLY A 98 -20.52 -11.19 3.71
N SER A 99 -21.07 -12.13 2.93
CA SER A 99 -21.07 -13.58 3.21
C SER A 99 -20.18 -14.38 2.25
N LEU A 100 -19.32 -13.76 1.44
CA LEU A 100 -18.41 -14.45 0.52
C LEU A 100 -17.22 -15.02 1.30
N ILE A 101 -17.43 -16.12 1.99
CA ILE A 101 -16.39 -16.79 2.80
C ILE A 101 -15.36 -17.43 1.89
N ALA A 102 -14.08 -17.07 2.06
CA ALA A 102 -13.00 -17.68 1.32
C ALA A 102 -12.70 -19.10 1.84
N GLU A 103 -12.55 -20.04 0.93
CA GLU A 103 -12.19 -21.43 1.24
C GLU A 103 -10.67 -21.61 1.39
N TYR A 104 -9.89 -20.80 0.69
CA TYR A 104 -8.43 -20.85 0.65
C TYR A 104 -7.82 -19.50 1.00
N ASP A 105 -6.57 -19.54 1.52
CA ASP A 105 -5.76 -18.34 1.68
C ASP A 105 -5.23 -17.85 0.32
N SER A 106 -5.22 -16.53 0.10
CA SER A 106 -4.45 -15.92 -0.99
C SER A 106 -2.93 -16.16 -0.80
N PRO A 107 -2.11 -16.05 -1.86
CA PRO A 107 -0.67 -16.24 -1.76
C PRO A 107 -0.01 -15.40 -0.65
N VAL A 108 -0.37 -14.13 -0.51
CA VAL A 108 0.18 -13.25 0.54
C VAL A 108 -0.17 -13.74 1.94
N VAL A 109 -1.42 -14.17 2.17
CA VAL A 109 -1.85 -14.74 3.46
C VAL A 109 -1.11 -16.04 3.75
N THR A 110 -0.97 -16.90 2.75
CA THR A 110 -0.18 -18.14 2.84
C THR A 110 1.28 -17.83 3.24
N ASN A 111 1.91 -16.84 2.61
CA ASN A 111 3.29 -16.46 2.86
C ASN A 111 3.47 -15.84 4.26
N PHE A 112 2.54 -15.02 4.73
CA PHE A 112 2.53 -14.53 6.11
C PHE A 112 2.46 -15.69 7.12
N ARG A 113 1.53 -16.64 6.95
CA ARG A 113 1.42 -17.80 7.85
C ARG A 113 2.70 -18.64 7.85
N LYS A 114 3.27 -18.93 6.68
CA LYS A 114 4.53 -19.70 6.54
C LYS A 114 5.72 -19.00 7.18
N SER A 115 5.70 -17.67 7.29
CA SER A 115 6.76 -16.89 7.93
C SER A 115 6.60 -16.74 9.45
N GLY A 116 5.56 -17.34 10.05
CA GLY A 116 5.25 -17.22 11.48
C GLY A 116 4.56 -15.92 11.87
N ALA A 117 4.09 -15.12 10.90
CA ALA A 117 3.31 -13.91 11.18
C ALA A 117 1.91 -14.25 11.73
N ILE A 118 1.41 -13.41 12.62
CA ILE A 118 0.12 -13.57 13.28
C ILE A 118 -0.87 -12.56 12.70
N ILE A 119 -1.88 -13.04 11.98
CA ILE A 119 -2.93 -12.17 11.41
C ILE A 119 -3.94 -11.86 12.51
N ILE A 120 -3.98 -10.60 12.97
CA ILE A 120 -4.81 -10.16 14.10
C ILE A 120 -6.14 -9.54 13.66
N GLY A 121 -6.32 -9.26 12.37
CA GLY A 121 -7.56 -8.68 11.86
C GLY A 121 -7.49 -8.29 10.39
N ARG A 122 -8.67 -7.98 9.86
CA ARG A 122 -8.85 -7.57 8.47
C ARG A 122 -9.27 -6.11 8.39
N THR A 123 -8.58 -5.36 7.55
CA THR A 123 -8.67 -3.90 7.50
C THR A 123 -9.63 -3.40 6.43
N ASN A 124 -10.25 -2.26 6.71
CA ASN A 124 -11.26 -1.62 5.88
C ASN A 124 -10.72 -1.12 4.54
N THR A 125 -11.63 -0.99 3.57
CA THR A 125 -11.42 -0.44 2.23
C THR A 125 -12.70 0.28 1.78
N PRO A 126 -12.68 1.28 0.89
CA PRO A 126 -13.90 1.78 0.28
C PRO A 126 -14.58 0.71 -0.56
N ALA A 127 -15.87 0.87 -0.85
CA ALA A 127 -16.60 -0.03 -1.74
C ALA A 127 -15.83 -0.22 -3.07
N PHE A 128 -15.70 -1.47 -3.53
CA PHE A 128 -14.93 -1.88 -4.73
C PHE A 128 -13.42 -1.55 -4.68
N SER A 129 -12.88 -1.09 -3.56
CA SER A 129 -11.53 -0.53 -3.47
C SER A 129 -11.27 0.62 -4.48
N LEU A 130 -12.31 1.41 -4.80
CA LEU A 130 -12.33 2.35 -5.92
C LEU A 130 -11.75 3.74 -5.60
N ARG A 131 -11.71 4.15 -4.31
CA ARG A 131 -11.45 5.52 -3.86
C ARG A 131 -10.14 5.64 -3.08
N TRP A 132 -9.60 6.87 -2.99
CA TRP A 132 -8.51 7.24 -2.06
C TRP A 132 -9.02 7.70 -0.68
N PHE A 133 -10.27 7.37 -0.35
CA PHE A 133 -10.97 7.68 0.89
C PHE A 133 -11.67 6.41 1.38
N THR A 134 -11.49 6.05 2.65
CA THR A 134 -11.91 4.73 3.13
C THR A 134 -13.22 4.80 3.89
N ARG A 135 -14.33 4.74 3.13
CA ARG A 135 -15.70 4.64 3.63
C ARG A 135 -16.53 3.71 2.75
N ASN A 136 -17.39 2.90 3.35
CA ASN A 136 -18.36 2.05 2.65
C ASN A 136 -19.59 1.78 3.53
N GLN A 137 -20.67 1.28 2.95
CA GLN A 137 -21.92 1.04 3.67
C GLN A 137 -21.95 -0.28 4.48
N LEU A 138 -21.02 -1.19 4.25
CA LEU A 138 -20.94 -2.46 5.00
C LEU A 138 -20.24 -2.27 6.34
N HIS A 139 -19.09 -1.62 6.33
CA HIS A 139 -18.18 -1.51 7.47
C HIS A 139 -18.09 -0.09 8.04
N GLY A 140 -18.58 0.92 7.32
CA GLY A 140 -18.51 2.31 7.75
C GLY A 140 -17.23 3.02 7.35
N HIS A 141 -16.91 4.10 8.07
CA HIS A 141 -15.87 5.09 7.77
C HIS A 141 -14.62 4.85 8.63
N THR A 142 -13.45 4.83 8.01
CA THR A 142 -12.15 4.79 8.68
C THR A 142 -11.57 6.19 8.77
N LEU A 143 -11.04 6.55 9.94
CA LEU A 143 -10.46 7.87 10.21
C LEU A 143 -8.93 7.85 10.20
N ASN A 144 -8.32 9.00 9.91
CA ASN A 144 -6.88 9.18 10.04
C ASN A 144 -6.49 9.29 11.52
N PRO A 145 -5.51 8.50 11.99
CA PRO A 145 -5.18 8.44 13.42
C PRO A 145 -4.40 9.67 13.93
N HIS A 146 -3.81 10.48 13.04
CA HIS A 146 -3.07 11.70 13.39
C HIS A 146 -3.97 12.94 13.38
N ASN A 147 -4.99 12.94 12.53
CA ASN A 147 -5.88 14.09 12.34
C ASN A 147 -7.17 13.63 11.65
N SER A 148 -8.29 13.64 12.34
CA SER A 148 -9.57 13.17 11.81
C SER A 148 -10.20 14.07 10.74
N SER A 149 -9.65 15.27 10.49
CA SER A 149 -10.13 16.17 9.44
C SER A 149 -9.54 15.87 8.07
N ILE A 150 -8.51 15.03 8.00
CA ILE A 150 -7.91 14.58 6.75
C ILE A 150 -8.16 13.08 6.54
N THR A 151 -8.15 12.67 5.28
CA THR A 151 -8.36 11.26 4.91
C THR A 151 -7.25 10.35 5.45
N PRO A 152 -7.53 9.09 5.85
CA PRO A 152 -6.50 8.06 6.07
C PRO A 152 -5.93 7.54 4.75
N GLY A 153 -6.36 8.14 3.62
CA GLY A 153 -6.10 7.60 2.30
C GLY A 153 -7.02 6.42 1.94
N GLY A 154 -6.78 5.85 0.78
CA GLY A 154 -7.50 4.71 0.21
C GLY A 154 -6.77 4.15 -1.02
N SER A 155 -7.12 2.98 -1.45
CA SER A 155 -8.16 2.15 -0.86
C SER A 155 -7.70 1.32 0.34
N SER A 156 -6.40 1.36 0.74
CA SER A 156 -5.88 0.62 1.90
C SER A 156 -5.82 1.49 3.17
N GLY A 157 -6.77 2.43 3.35
CA GLY A 157 -6.78 3.37 4.47
C GLY A 157 -6.97 2.68 5.82
N GLY A 158 -7.73 1.58 5.89
CA GLY A 158 -7.82 0.77 7.11
C GLY A 158 -6.46 0.17 7.51
N ALA A 159 -5.67 -0.33 6.55
CA ALA A 159 -4.33 -0.85 6.82
C ALA A 159 -3.38 0.25 7.30
N ALA A 160 -3.42 1.42 6.65
CA ALA A 160 -2.59 2.56 7.03
C ALA A 160 -2.97 3.09 8.42
N SER A 161 -4.26 3.34 8.68
CA SER A 161 -4.75 3.81 9.98
C SER A 161 -4.40 2.85 11.12
N ALA A 162 -4.61 1.52 10.92
CA ALA A 162 -4.26 0.51 11.88
C ALA A 162 -2.75 0.50 12.21
N THR A 163 -1.90 0.46 11.16
CA THR A 163 -0.44 0.40 11.32
C THR A 163 0.11 1.66 11.99
N ALA A 164 -0.36 2.85 11.62
CA ALA A 164 0.04 4.11 12.22
C ALA A 164 -0.37 4.22 13.70
N ALA A 165 -1.52 3.65 14.07
CA ALA A 165 -1.99 3.61 15.46
C ALA A 165 -1.39 2.46 16.29
N GLY A 166 -0.48 1.65 15.75
CA GLY A 166 0.15 0.53 16.46
C GLY A 166 -0.68 -0.75 16.51
N ILE A 167 -1.75 -0.85 15.72
CA ILE A 167 -2.49 -2.10 15.53
C ILE A 167 -1.73 -2.94 14.49
N GLY A 168 -0.88 -3.84 15.00
CA GLY A 168 0.05 -4.61 14.18
C GLY A 168 1.29 -3.81 13.76
N ALA A 169 2.32 -4.52 13.33
CA ALA A 169 3.57 -3.93 12.85
C ALA A 169 3.61 -3.77 11.33
N ILE A 170 2.89 -4.63 10.61
CA ILE A 170 2.81 -4.65 9.15
C ILE A 170 1.34 -4.67 8.73
N GLY A 171 0.96 -3.73 7.87
CA GLY A 171 -0.33 -3.72 7.18
C GLY A 171 -0.17 -4.24 5.74
N HIS A 172 -1.06 -5.12 5.30
CA HIS A 172 -1.18 -5.49 3.89
C HIS A 172 -2.13 -4.54 3.16
N GLY A 173 -1.71 -4.04 2.01
CA GLY A 173 -2.53 -3.26 1.09
C GLY A 173 -2.51 -3.78 -0.34
N THR A 174 -3.33 -3.18 -1.21
CA THR A 174 -3.33 -3.40 -2.67
C THR A 174 -3.26 -2.06 -3.40
N ASP A 175 -2.63 -2.02 -4.60
CA ASP A 175 -2.41 -0.77 -5.35
C ASP A 175 -2.63 -1.00 -6.85
N ILE A 176 -3.58 -0.25 -7.45
CA ILE A 176 -3.81 -0.14 -8.89
C ILE A 176 -3.76 1.31 -9.38
N GLY A 177 -3.75 2.27 -8.46
CA GLY A 177 -3.72 3.71 -8.73
C GLY A 177 -3.22 4.51 -7.53
N GLY A 178 -2.31 3.95 -6.70
CA GLY A 178 -1.80 4.61 -5.50
C GLY A 178 -2.35 4.08 -4.18
N SER A 179 -3.15 3.02 -4.19
CA SER A 179 -3.88 2.56 -3.01
C SER A 179 -3.04 1.92 -1.88
N ILE A 180 -1.71 1.84 -2.01
CA ILE A 180 -0.73 1.60 -0.93
C ILE A 180 0.00 2.89 -0.61
N ARG A 181 0.51 3.54 -1.65
CA ARG A 181 1.40 4.71 -1.54
C ARG A 181 0.70 5.91 -0.93
N TYR A 182 -0.52 6.21 -1.38
CA TYR A 182 -1.28 7.33 -0.85
C TYR A 182 -1.72 7.14 0.61
N PRO A 183 -2.30 5.99 1.03
CA PRO A 183 -2.57 5.76 2.45
C PRO A 183 -1.31 5.78 3.33
N ALA A 184 -0.17 5.27 2.85
CA ALA A 184 1.10 5.39 3.56
C ALA A 184 1.49 6.85 3.75
N TYR A 185 1.42 7.67 2.69
CA TYR A 185 1.65 9.11 2.74
C TYR A 185 0.72 9.80 3.73
N ALA A 186 -0.60 9.56 3.63
CA ALA A 186 -1.62 10.21 4.45
C ALA A 186 -1.54 9.86 5.94
N CYS A 187 -1.02 8.68 6.29
CA CYS A 187 -0.88 8.22 7.67
C CYS A 187 0.58 8.21 8.18
N GLY A 188 1.53 8.81 7.44
CA GLY A 188 2.93 8.95 7.88
C GLY A 188 3.66 7.60 8.00
N LEU A 189 3.51 6.74 7.00
CA LEU A 189 4.10 5.40 6.95
C LEU A 189 5.02 5.25 5.74
N GLN A 190 5.75 4.14 5.74
CA GLN A 190 6.46 3.60 4.59
C GLN A 190 5.52 2.67 3.83
N GLY A 191 5.37 2.84 2.52
CA GLY A 191 4.46 2.00 1.73
C GLY A 191 5.03 1.63 0.37
N LEU A 192 5.15 0.33 0.06
CA LEU A 192 5.72 -0.15 -1.19
C LEU A 192 4.64 -0.73 -2.12
N ARG A 193 4.47 -0.08 -3.29
CA ARG A 193 3.94 -0.72 -4.48
C ARG A 193 5.08 -1.46 -5.18
N PRO A 194 5.12 -2.79 -5.22
CA PRO A 194 6.17 -3.53 -5.92
C PRO A 194 5.96 -3.50 -7.45
N THR A 195 6.94 -4.02 -8.19
CA THR A 195 6.81 -4.36 -9.60
C THR A 195 5.65 -5.33 -9.82
N LEU A 196 4.91 -5.16 -10.91
CA LEU A 196 3.92 -6.15 -11.34
C LEU A 196 4.57 -7.53 -11.51
N GLY A 197 4.00 -8.54 -10.85
CA GLY A 197 4.54 -9.91 -10.82
C GLY A 197 5.60 -10.16 -9.73
N ARG A 198 5.96 -9.17 -8.91
CA ARG A 198 6.92 -9.36 -7.80
C ARG A 198 6.31 -10.15 -6.64
N PHE A 199 5.06 -9.88 -6.29
CA PHE A 199 4.30 -10.59 -5.27
C PHE A 199 3.18 -11.39 -5.94
N PRO A 200 3.05 -12.69 -5.63
CA PRO A 200 1.99 -13.49 -6.20
C PRO A 200 0.62 -13.04 -5.69
N ALA A 201 -0.39 -13.02 -6.58
CA ALA A 201 -1.73 -12.58 -6.28
C ALA A 201 -2.79 -13.50 -6.91
N TRP A 202 -3.65 -14.07 -6.06
CA TRP A 202 -4.76 -14.93 -6.47
C TRP A 202 -5.84 -14.96 -5.38
N ASN A 203 -7.09 -14.99 -5.78
CA ASN A 203 -8.25 -15.17 -4.91
C ASN A 203 -9.13 -16.28 -5.47
N ALA A 204 -9.36 -17.32 -4.68
CA ALA A 204 -10.24 -18.44 -5.07
C ALA A 204 -11.72 -18.07 -5.00
N SER A 205 -12.07 -17.13 -4.12
CA SER A 205 -13.48 -16.72 -3.88
C SER A 205 -14.09 -15.91 -5.02
N SER A 206 -13.29 -15.45 -5.98
CA SER A 206 -13.74 -14.65 -7.11
C SER A 206 -13.30 -15.27 -8.45
N LYS A 207 -13.92 -14.81 -9.55
CA LYS A 207 -13.39 -15.06 -10.89
C LYS A 207 -12.01 -14.45 -11.05
N ASP A 208 -11.26 -14.92 -12.05
CA ASP A 208 -10.00 -14.28 -12.43
C ASP A 208 -10.17 -12.79 -12.65
N ARG A 209 -9.13 -12.05 -12.26
CA ARG A 209 -9.13 -10.59 -12.33
C ARG A 209 -9.36 -10.10 -13.76
N HIS A 210 -10.07 -9.00 -13.89
CA HIS A 210 -10.19 -8.25 -15.14
C HIS A 210 -8.82 -7.89 -15.72
N ILE A 211 -8.71 -7.71 -17.04
CA ILE A 211 -7.43 -7.46 -17.72
C ILE A 211 -6.69 -6.24 -17.17
N GLY A 212 -7.41 -5.17 -16.85
CA GLY A 212 -6.80 -3.99 -16.23
C GLY A 212 -6.17 -4.30 -14.89
N ALA A 213 -6.85 -5.07 -14.03
CA ALA A 213 -6.31 -5.50 -12.75
C ALA A 213 -5.16 -6.51 -12.89
N GLN A 214 -5.21 -7.42 -13.89
CA GLN A 214 -4.10 -8.33 -14.18
C GLN A 214 -2.83 -7.59 -14.56
N LEU A 215 -2.94 -6.50 -15.31
CA LEU A 215 -1.80 -5.73 -15.82
C LEU A 215 -1.25 -4.70 -14.85
N MET A 216 -2.01 -4.33 -13.80
CA MET A 216 -1.69 -3.16 -12.99
C MET A 216 -1.80 -3.34 -11.47
N ALA A 217 -2.70 -4.22 -10.99
CA ALA A 217 -2.94 -4.37 -9.56
C ALA A 217 -1.89 -5.25 -8.88
N VAL A 218 -1.40 -4.80 -7.72
CA VAL A 218 -0.42 -5.52 -6.90
C VAL A 218 -0.81 -5.48 -5.42
N SER A 219 -0.31 -6.44 -4.64
CA SER A 219 -0.26 -6.37 -3.17
C SER A 219 1.04 -5.70 -2.71
N GLY A 220 1.06 -5.15 -1.48
CA GLY A 220 2.28 -4.63 -0.89
C GLY A 220 2.13 -4.24 0.58
N PRO A 221 3.25 -4.03 1.29
CA PRO A 221 3.28 -3.70 2.71
C PRO A 221 3.14 -2.21 2.99
N LEU A 222 2.58 -1.92 4.18
CA LEU A 222 2.66 -0.63 4.88
C LEU A 222 3.28 -0.85 6.25
N THR A 223 4.29 -0.06 6.63
CA THR A 223 5.05 -0.24 7.87
C THR A 223 5.48 1.09 8.49
N ARG A 224 5.90 1.05 9.76
CA ARG A 224 6.47 2.20 10.45
C ARG A 224 7.99 2.35 10.28
N SER A 225 8.66 1.35 9.70
CA SER A 225 10.10 1.42 9.42
C SER A 225 10.45 0.75 8.09
N ILE A 226 11.54 1.20 7.47
CA ILE A 226 12.06 0.58 6.24
C ILE A 226 12.60 -0.83 6.50
N LEU A 227 13.10 -1.10 7.70
CA LEU A 227 13.53 -2.45 8.08
C LEU A 227 12.35 -3.43 8.05
N ASP A 228 11.20 -3.04 8.61
CA ASP A 228 9.99 -3.87 8.58
C ASP A 228 9.43 -4.02 7.16
N LEU A 229 9.51 -2.96 6.35
CA LEU A 229 9.10 -3.00 4.95
C LEU A 229 9.95 -3.97 4.13
N GLU A 230 11.26 -4.01 4.37
CA GLU A 230 12.17 -4.97 3.74
C GLU A 230 11.83 -6.41 4.16
N LEU A 231 11.59 -6.66 5.46
CA LEU A 231 11.19 -7.98 5.96
C LEU A 231 9.87 -8.44 5.35
N ALA A 232 8.86 -7.56 5.35
CA ALA A 232 7.57 -7.84 4.73
C ALA A 232 7.70 -8.14 3.24
N THR A 233 8.52 -7.37 2.51
CA THR A 233 8.79 -7.57 1.08
C THR A 233 9.41 -8.93 0.82
N LYS A 234 10.43 -9.34 1.61
CA LYS A 234 11.07 -10.66 1.50
C LYS A 234 10.08 -11.81 1.72
N VAL A 235 9.15 -11.65 2.66
CA VAL A 235 8.12 -12.66 2.93
C VAL A 235 7.06 -12.70 1.82
N MET A 236 6.54 -11.53 1.44
CA MET A 236 5.43 -11.45 0.48
C MET A 236 5.84 -11.88 -0.94
N CYS A 237 7.12 -11.77 -1.32
CA CYS A 237 7.63 -12.19 -2.63
C CYS A 237 7.90 -13.71 -2.73
N ALA A 238 7.68 -14.50 -1.68
CA ALA A 238 7.88 -15.94 -1.74
C ALA A 238 6.99 -16.58 -2.83
N PRO A 239 7.51 -17.54 -3.61
CA PRO A 239 6.82 -18.09 -4.76
C PRO A 239 5.48 -18.77 -4.44
N ASP A 240 4.49 -18.52 -5.29
CA ASP A 240 3.23 -19.25 -5.29
C ASP A 240 2.76 -19.42 -6.75
N PHE A 241 2.69 -20.65 -7.22
CA PHE A 241 2.37 -20.99 -8.61
C PHE A 241 0.90 -20.79 -9.00
N ARG A 242 0.03 -20.40 -8.06
CA ARG A 242 -1.36 -20.04 -8.35
C ARG A 242 -1.48 -18.71 -9.09
N ASP A 243 -0.43 -17.84 -9.03
CA ASP A 243 -0.36 -16.63 -9.84
C ASP A 243 0.51 -16.85 -11.09
N PRO A 244 -0.07 -16.90 -12.32
CA PRO A 244 0.69 -17.08 -13.55
C PRO A 244 1.58 -15.89 -13.93
N TRP A 245 1.35 -14.70 -13.31
CA TRP A 245 2.15 -13.49 -13.54
C TRP A 245 3.35 -13.37 -12.60
N HIS A 246 3.46 -14.25 -11.59
CA HIS A 246 4.55 -14.18 -10.62
C HIS A 246 5.90 -14.48 -11.24
N VAL A 247 6.89 -13.62 -10.98
CA VAL A 247 8.28 -13.78 -11.45
C VAL A 247 9.19 -14.00 -10.24
N PRO A 248 9.71 -15.20 -10.03
CA PRO A 248 10.48 -15.56 -8.83
C PRO A 248 11.95 -15.11 -8.96
N LEU A 249 12.20 -13.82 -8.95
CA LEU A 249 13.55 -13.24 -8.98
C LEU A 249 14.13 -13.08 -7.57
N PRO A 250 15.46 -13.15 -7.40
CA PRO A 250 16.12 -12.79 -6.16
C PRO A 250 15.73 -11.38 -5.69
N PHE A 251 15.74 -11.15 -4.37
CA PHE A 251 15.41 -9.83 -3.83
C PHE A 251 16.52 -8.80 -4.10
N GLN A 252 17.78 -9.20 -3.97
CA GLN A 252 18.94 -8.37 -4.28
C GLN A 252 19.59 -8.80 -5.59
N MET A 253 19.88 -7.86 -6.48
CA MET A 253 20.41 -8.10 -7.81
C MET A 253 21.71 -7.33 -8.09
N GLY A 254 22.67 -7.38 -7.16
CA GLY A 254 24.00 -6.81 -7.34
C GLY A 254 24.12 -5.33 -6.97
N GLU A 255 25.30 -4.76 -7.28
CA GLU A 255 25.63 -3.35 -7.04
C GLU A 255 24.84 -2.43 -7.97
N PHE A 256 24.69 -1.17 -7.55
CA PHE A 256 24.01 -0.12 -8.31
C PHE A 256 24.67 1.24 -8.02
N PRO A 257 24.63 2.20 -8.96
CA PRO A 257 25.14 3.55 -8.72
C PRO A 257 24.23 4.29 -7.73
N HIS A 258 24.84 4.98 -6.76
CA HIS A 258 24.14 5.86 -5.82
C HIS A 258 23.80 7.18 -6.52
N ARG A 259 22.83 7.11 -7.41
CA ARG A 259 22.38 8.23 -8.23
C ARG A 259 20.87 8.32 -8.25
N ALA A 260 20.32 9.54 -8.11
CA ALA A 260 18.89 9.77 -8.14
C ALA A 260 18.54 11.00 -8.98
N ALA A 261 17.36 10.97 -9.59
CA ALA A 261 16.73 12.13 -10.19
C ALA A 261 15.78 12.78 -9.17
N LEU A 262 15.68 14.10 -9.20
CA LEU A 262 14.66 14.88 -8.48
C LEU A 262 13.74 15.53 -9.48
N CYS A 263 12.42 15.36 -9.35
CA CYS A 263 11.41 16.07 -10.12
C CYS A 263 10.27 16.51 -9.19
N VAL A 264 10.25 17.77 -8.79
CA VAL A 264 9.27 18.30 -7.82
C VAL A 264 7.92 18.61 -8.46
N ALA A 265 7.87 18.85 -9.75
CA ALA A 265 6.67 19.24 -10.49
C ALA A 265 6.57 18.48 -11.83
N PRO A 266 6.40 17.14 -11.83
CA PRO A 266 6.32 16.34 -13.04
C PRO A 266 5.29 16.89 -14.04
N GLU A 267 5.71 17.08 -15.31
CA GLU A 267 4.88 17.62 -16.40
C GLU A 267 4.21 18.97 -16.04
N GLY A 268 4.87 19.77 -15.21
CA GLY A 268 4.38 21.10 -14.82
C GLY A 268 3.17 21.09 -13.87
N MET A 269 2.92 19.97 -13.16
CA MET A 269 1.86 19.91 -12.16
C MET A 269 2.09 20.97 -11.06
N GLN A 270 1.01 21.56 -10.58
CA GLN A 270 1.12 22.49 -9.46
C GLN A 270 1.33 21.71 -8.17
N THR A 271 2.52 21.82 -7.61
CA THR A 271 2.89 21.17 -6.35
C THR A 271 2.79 22.18 -5.22
N HIS A 272 2.08 21.80 -4.15
CA HIS A 272 1.94 22.63 -2.94
C HIS A 272 3.30 22.80 -2.25
N ASP A 273 3.60 24.01 -1.71
CA ASP A 273 4.89 24.35 -1.10
C ASP A 273 5.35 23.35 -0.02
N LEU A 274 4.44 22.84 0.81
CA LEU A 274 4.77 21.83 1.83
C LEU A 274 5.20 20.50 1.21
N VAL A 275 4.62 20.14 0.07
CA VAL A 275 4.96 18.92 -0.66
C VAL A 275 6.31 19.10 -1.36
N GLU A 276 6.52 20.21 -2.06
CA GLU A 276 7.80 20.54 -2.69
C GLU A 276 8.93 20.50 -1.66
N LYS A 277 8.73 21.16 -0.51
CA LYS A 277 9.69 21.13 0.60
C LYS A 277 10.00 19.69 1.03
N SER A 278 8.99 18.87 1.24
CA SER A 278 9.14 17.48 1.67
C SER A 278 9.91 16.61 0.68
N VAL A 279 9.67 16.82 -0.63
CA VAL A 279 10.36 16.11 -1.72
C VAL A 279 11.84 16.55 -1.80
N ARG A 280 12.10 17.86 -1.66
CA ARG A 280 13.48 18.39 -1.61
C ARG A 280 14.25 17.91 -0.38
N GLU A 281 13.61 17.85 0.80
CA GLU A 281 14.22 17.28 2.00
C GLU A 281 14.62 15.81 1.83
N ALA A 282 13.81 15.01 1.13
CA ALA A 282 14.18 13.63 0.79
C ALA A 282 15.43 13.58 -0.11
N ALA A 283 15.52 14.47 -1.10
CA ALA A 283 16.67 14.59 -1.98
C ALA A 283 17.95 15.03 -1.23
N GLU A 284 17.84 16.04 -0.38
CA GLU A 284 18.94 16.52 0.47
C GLU A 284 19.48 15.40 1.39
N ARG A 285 18.60 14.60 2.00
CA ARG A 285 19.00 13.46 2.84
C ARG A 285 19.76 12.38 2.07
N LEU A 286 19.42 12.15 0.78
CA LEU A 286 20.19 11.27 -0.08
C LEU A 286 21.55 11.88 -0.44
N GLN A 287 21.63 13.19 -0.70
CA GLN A 287 22.90 13.87 -0.93
C GLN A 287 23.82 13.80 0.30
N ASP A 288 23.26 14.00 1.52
CA ASP A 288 23.98 13.84 2.79
C ASP A 288 24.46 12.41 3.02
N ALA A 289 23.80 11.42 2.40
CA ALA A 289 24.21 10.02 2.39
C ALA A 289 25.23 9.69 1.28
N GLY A 290 25.66 10.68 0.49
CA GLY A 290 26.65 10.52 -0.57
C GLY A 290 26.07 10.09 -1.93
N TRP A 291 24.74 10.21 -2.12
CA TRP A 291 24.13 10.02 -3.45
C TRP A 291 24.31 11.26 -4.32
N GLU A 292 24.54 11.05 -5.61
CA GLU A 292 24.46 12.10 -6.63
C GLU A 292 22.98 12.33 -6.96
N VAL A 293 22.45 13.54 -6.67
CA VAL A 293 21.06 13.90 -7.00
C VAL A 293 21.04 15.04 -8.00
N GLU A 294 20.38 14.82 -9.14
CA GLU A 294 20.23 15.78 -10.25
C GLU A 294 18.75 16.14 -10.41
N GLU A 295 18.42 17.44 -10.42
CA GLU A 295 17.06 17.90 -10.71
C GLU A 295 16.83 17.88 -12.22
N VAL A 296 15.90 17.02 -12.68
CA VAL A 296 15.63 16.78 -14.10
C VAL A 296 14.15 16.48 -14.31
N GLU A 297 13.66 16.69 -15.54
CA GLU A 297 12.33 16.26 -15.94
C GLU A 297 12.19 14.73 -15.90
N SER A 298 11.05 14.25 -15.40
CA SER A 298 10.73 12.82 -15.39
C SER A 298 10.14 12.36 -16.72
N PRO A 299 10.12 11.05 -17.01
CA PRO A 299 9.24 10.51 -18.03
C PRO A 299 7.76 10.83 -17.73
N PRO A 300 6.85 10.74 -18.71
CA PRO A 300 5.48 11.20 -18.55
C PRO A 300 4.69 10.37 -17.53
N PHE A 301 3.79 11.02 -16.78
CA PHE A 301 2.78 10.43 -15.92
C PHE A 301 1.37 10.55 -16.51
N ARG A 302 1.06 11.63 -17.26
CA ARG A 302 -0.29 11.91 -17.79
C ARG A 302 -0.74 10.88 -18.81
N GLU A 303 0.10 10.55 -19.77
CA GLU A 303 -0.27 9.55 -20.77
C GLU A 303 -0.41 8.14 -20.17
N PRO A 304 0.52 7.66 -19.31
CA PRO A 304 0.27 6.44 -18.53
C PRO A 304 -1.01 6.47 -17.71
N ALA A 305 -1.37 7.59 -17.06
CA ALA A 305 -2.60 7.72 -16.29
C ALA A 305 -3.86 7.63 -17.18
N ARG A 306 -3.83 8.28 -18.34
CA ARG A 306 -4.93 8.20 -19.32
C ARG A 306 -5.14 6.76 -19.82
N LEU A 307 -4.06 6.06 -20.17
CA LEU A 307 -4.15 4.67 -20.63
C LEU A 307 -4.52 3.70 -19.50
N GLN A 308 -4.07 3.99 -18.27
CA GLN A 308 -4.49 3.25 -17.08
C GLN A 308 -6.01 3.31 -16.91
N ALA A 309 -6.60 4.50 -17.02
CA ALA A 309 -8.05 4.67 -16.93
C ALA A 309 -8.78 3.88 -18.01
N ILE A 310 -8.32 3.91 -19.28
CA ILE A 310 -8.89 3.12 -20.38
C ILE A 310 -8.91 1.63 -20.04
N LEU A 311 -7.77 1.06 -19.65
CA LEU A 311 -7.64 -0.37 -19.39
C LEU A 311 -8.36 -0.81 -18.11
N TRP A 312 -8.35 0.01 -17.05
CA TRP A 312 -9.01 -0.32 -15.80
C TRP A 312 -10.53 -0.22 -15.91
N LEU A 313 -11.05 0.84 -16.57
CA LEU A 313 -12.48 1.09 -16.64
C LEU A 313 -13.17 0.32 -17.78
N ALA A 314 -12.43 -0.15 -18.80
CA ALA A 314 -13.00 -0.85 -19.95
C ALA A 314 -13.96 -1.99 -19.57
N GLU A 315 -13.58 -2.81 -18.60
CA GLU A 315 -14.41 -3.91 -18.14
C GLU A 315 -15.47 -3.47 -17.12
N MET A 316 -15.21 -2.41 -16.36
CA MET A 316 -16.20 -1.82 -15.46
C MET A 316 -17.38 -1.19 -16.24
N HIS A 317 -17.15 -0.65 -17.43
CA HIS A 317 -18.23 -0.16 -18.30
C HIS A 317 -19.19 -1.27 -18.75
N ARG A 318 -18.76 -2.54 -18.80
CA ARG A 318 -19.60 -3.66 -19.26
C ARG A 318 -20.65 -4.10 -18.22
N ALA A 319 -20.27 -4.21 -16.95
CA ALA A 319 -21.14 -4.71 -15.89
C ALA A 319 -21.15 -3.84 -14.63
N GLY A 320 -20.26 -2.87 -14.57
CA GLY A 320 -20.07 -2.00 -13.39
C GLY A 320 -21.33 -1.23 -12.99
N PRO A 321 -22.07 -0.57 -13.92
CA PRO A 321 -23.28 0.17 -13.56
C PRO A 321 -24.31 -0.69 -12.82
N GLU A 322 -24.63 -1.91 -13.33
CA GLU A 322 -25.58 -2.80 -12.67
C GLU A 322 -25.10 -3.29 -11.29
N ILE A 323 -23.79 -3.55 -11.16
CA ILE A 323 -23.18 -4.01 -9.90
C ILE A 323 -23.15 -2.86 -8.89
N LEU A 324 -22.83 -1.62 -9.32
CA LEU A 324 -22.84 -0.43 -8.48
C LEU A 324 -24.25 -0.11 -7.97
N GLU A 325 -25.26 -0.16 -8.84
CA GLU A 325 -26.67 0.04 -8.46
C GLU A 325 -27.13 -1.04 -7.48
N LYS A 326 -26.78 -2.31 -7.72
CA LYS A 326 -27.11 -3.42 -6.82
C LYS A 326 -26.47 -3.28 -5.45
N GLU A 327 -25.21 -2.85 -5.38
CA GLU A 327 -24.53 -2.56 -4.11
C GLU A 327 -25.15 -1.36 -3.41
N GLY A 328 -25.46 -0.31 -4.19
CA GLY A 328 -26.14 0.91 -3.72
C GLY A 328 -25.26 1.76 -2.80
N ASP A 329 -23.93 1.69 -2.94
CA ASP A 329 -23.02 2.58 -2.21
C ASP A 329 -22.97 3.95 -2.93
N PRO A 330 -23.47 5.05 -2.31
CA PRO A 330 -23.60 6.33 -2.98
C PRO A 330 -22.26 6.96 -3.33
N ASP A 331 -21.22 6.73 -2.52
CA ASP A 331 -19.89 7.26 -2.77
C ASP A 331 -19.25 6.60 -3.98
N ALA A 332 -19.36 5.27 -4.08
CA ALA A 332 -18.84 4.52 -5.22
C ALA A 332 -19.58 4.87 -6.51
N ILE A 333 -20.91 5.08 -6.46
CA ILE A 333 -21.71 5.50 -7.61
C ILE A 333 -21.27 6.89 -8.07
N HIS A 334 -21.11 7.84 -7.15
CA HIS A 334 -20.67 9.21 -7.45
C HIS A 334 -19.28 9.20 -8.12
N VAL A 335 -18.30 8.57 -7.46
CA VAL A 335 -16.90 8.57 -7.94
C VAL A 335 -16.76 7.83 -9.27
N PHE A 336 -17.46 6.72 -9.47
CA PHE A 336 -17.48 6.04 -10.76
C PHE A 336 -18.07 6.91 -11.86
N GLY A 337 -19.14 7.66 -11.56
CA GLY A 337 -19.71 8.65 -12.48
C GLY A 337 -18.72 9.74 -12.89
N GLU A 338 -17.90 10.25 -11.96
CA GLU A 338 -16.84 11.20 -12.26
C GLU A 338 -15.72 10.57 -13.09
N MET A 339 -15.31 9.33 -12.78
CA MET A 339 -14.32 8.58 -13.58
C MET A 339 -14.77 8.39 -15.04
N VAL A 340 -16.05 8.07 -15.25
CA VAL A 340 -16.62 7.90 -16.61
C VAL A 340 -16.59 9.21 -17.40
N LYS A 341 -16.77 10.36 -16.75
CA LYS A 341 -16.64 11.68 -17.43
C LYS A 341 -15.20 11.91 -17.92
N LEU A 342 -14.19 11.51 -17.13
CA LEU A 342 -12.78 11.66 -17.50
C LEU A 342 -12.31 10.60 -18.52
N SER A 343 -12.89 9.40 -18.49
CA SER A 343 -12.58 8.31 -19.41
C SER A 343 -13.87 7.66 -19.90
N PRO A 344 -14.48 8.21 -21.00
CA PRO A 344 -15.67 7.62 -21.62
C PRO A 344 -15.46 6.17 -22.04
N THR A 345 -16.53 5.44 -22.26
CA THR A 345 -16.50 4.02 -22.67
C THR A 345 -15.55 3.81 -23.85
N PRO A 346 -14.45 3.06 -23.68
CA PRO A 346 -13.48 2.87 -24.73
C PRO A 346 -13.99 1.91 -25.80
N THR A 347 -13.57 2.16 -27.04
CA THR A 347 -13.74 1.20 -28.14
C THR A 347 -12.71 0.07 -28.03
N ILE A 348 -12.89 -1.00 -28.81
CA ILE A 348 -11.87 -2.06 -28.89
C ILE A 348 -10.54 -1.53 -29.42
N ASN A 349 -10.56 -0.55 -30.31
CA ASN A 349 -9.33 0.07 -30.84
C ASN A 349 -8.61 0.85 -29.74
N ASP A 350 -9.32 1.61 -28.92
CA ASP A 350 -8.70 2.34 -27.79
C ASP A 350 -7.98 1.39 -26.83
N ILE A 351 -8.57 0.20 -26.58
CA ILE A 351 -7.97 -0.83 -25.72
C ILE A 351 -6.71 -1.42 -26.36
N LEU A 352 -6.76 -1.76 -27.66
CA LEU A 352 -5.62 -2.31 -28.38
C LEU A 352 -4.48 -1.29 -28.49
N ASP A 353 -4.80 -0.04 -28.79
CA ASP A 353 -3.83 1.07 -28.85
C ASP A 353 -3.19 1.31 -27.49
N ALA A 354 -3.96 1.28 -26.39
CA ALA A 354 -3.44 1.42 -25.03
C ALA A 354 -2.47 0.28 -24.67
N LEU A 355 -2.80 -0.97 -25.01
CA LEU A 355 -1.92 -2.12 -24.78
C LEU A 355 -0.62 -2.00 -25.60
N GLN A 356 -0.69 -1.50 -26.84
CA GLN A 356 0.48 -1.29 -27.68
C GLN A 356 1.34 -0.14 -27.16
N ALA A 357 0.75 1.01 -26.84
CA ALA A 357 1.47 2.19 -26.35
C ALA A 357 2.19 1.94 -25.02
N ARG A 358 1.61 1.08 -24.15
CA ARG A 358 2.20 0.69 -22.87
C ARG A 358 3.67 0.25 -22.98
N ILE A 359 4.04 -0.45 -24.05
CA ILE A 359 5.42 -0.97 -24.27
C ILE A 359 6.40 0.18 -24.50
N GLY A 360 6.00 1.20 -25.27
CA GLY A 360 6.83 2.40 -25.51
C GLY A 360 7.07 3.15 -24.20
N LEU A 361 6.01 3.44 -23.46
CA LEU A 361 6.09 4.13 -22.17
C LEU A 361 6.96 3.38 -21.17
N LEU A 362 6.82 2.05 -21.07
CA LEU A 362 7.67 1.25 -20.20
C LEU A 362 9.16 1.34 -20.59
N ARG A 363 9.45 1.35 -21.89
CA ARG A 363 10.84 1.49 -22.39
C ARG A 363 11.42 2.85 -22.01
N ASP A 364 10.67 3.94 -22.18
CA ASP A 364 11.12 5.29 -21.82
C ASP A 364 11.43 5.38 -20.33
N TRP A 365 10.58 4.84 -19.48
CA TRP A 365 10.82 4.74 -18.05
C TRP A 365 12.05 3.89 -17.70
N GLN A 366 12.26 2.75 -18.36
CA GLN A 366 13.42 1.90 -18.10
C GLN A 366 14.73 2.57 -18.51
N LEU A 367 14.78 3.26 -19.67
CA LEU A 367 15.96 3.99 -20.11
C LEU A 367 16.29 5.17 -19.17
N PHE A 368 15.28 5.86 -18.66
CA PHE A 368 15.47 6.89 -17.63
C PHE A 368 16.04 6.31 -16.34
N LEU A 369 15.45 5.20 -15.85
CA LEU A 369 15.83 4.55 -14.60
C LEU A 369 17.17 3.77 -14.70
N GLU A 370 17.67 3.50 -15.90
CA GLU A 370 19.03 3.03 -16.10
C GLU A 370 20.05 4.13 -15.78
N LYS A 371 19.74 5.37 -16.15
CA LYS A 371 20.58 6.55 -15.84
C LYS A 371 20.43 7.00 -14.39
N TYR A 372 19.20 6.98 -13.87
CA TYR A 372 18.85 7.40 -12.52
C TYR A 372 18.10 6.27 -11.81
N PRO A 373 18.79 5.37 -11.09
CA PRO A 373 18.15 4.20 -10.46
C PRO A 373 16.98 4.52 -9.54
N VAL A 374 16.91 5.77 -9.05
CA VAL A 374 15.80 6.30 -8.24
C VAL A 374 15.34 7.64 -8.78
N LEU A 375 14.02 7.80 -8.99
CA LEU A 375 13.38 9.10 -9.14
C LEU A 375 12.71 9.49 -7.82
N ILE A 376 12.97 10.70 -7.34
CA ILE A 376 12.32 11.33 -6.18
C ILE A 376 11.28 12.31 -6.71
N CYS A 377 10.03 12.13 -6.38
CA CYS A 377 8.94 13.00 -6.84
C CYS A 377 7.80 13.09 -5.79
N PRO A 378 6.80 13.95 -5.96
CA PRO A 378 5.64 13.98 -5.08
C PRO A 378 4.88 12.65 -5.08
N THR A 379 4.44 12.19 -3.90
CA THR A 379 3.44 11.12 -3.76
C THR A 379 2.06 11.62 -4.22
N SER A 380 1.72 12.82 -3.80
CA SER A 380 0.58 13.62 -4.26
C SER A 380 1.08 15.06 -4.40
N SER A 381 0.55 15.85 -5.32
CA SER A 381 0.95 17.27 -5.42
C SER A 381 0.39 18.13 -4.30
N GLU A 382 -0.53 17.59 -3.50
CA GLU A 382 -1.08 18.24 -2.32
C GLU A 382 -0.78 17.46 -1.03
N PRO A 383 -0.77 18.12 0.14
CA PRO A 383 -0.82 17.42 1.42
C PRO A 383 -2.00 16.43 1.48
N PRO A 384 -2.04 15.51 2.46
CA PRO A 384 -3.19 14.63 2.63
C PRO A 384 -4.51 15.41 2.61
N PHE A 385 -5.41 15.01 1.72
CA PHE A 385 -6.65 15.76 1.45
C PHE A 385 -7.54 15.90 2.69
N PRO A 386 -8.33 16.99 2.78
CA PRO A 386 -9.52 17.02 3.62
C PRO A 386 -10.35 15.76 3.40
N ASP A 387 -10.91 15.22 4.46
CA ASP A 387 -11.63 13.95 4.36
C ASP A 387 -12.84 14.08 3.42
N LEU A 388 -13.03 13.05 2.58
CA LEU A 388 -14.10 12.96 1.57
C LEU A 388 -14.08 14.03 0.45
N LEU A 389 -12.97 14.71 0.23
CA LEU A 389 -12.83 15.74 -0.82
C LEU A 389 -13.20 15.21 -2.23
N ASP A 390 -13.04 13.93 -2.50
CA ASP A 390 -13.40 13.32 -3.79
C ASP A 390 -14.90 13.35 -4.11
N LEU A 391 -15.76 13.59 -3.12
CA LEU A 391 -17.20 13.80 -3.30
C LEU A 391 -17.56 15.26 -3.60
N GLU A 392 -16.63 16.19 -3.37
CA GLU A 392 -16.80 17.63 -3.57
C GLU A 392 -16.05 18.10 -4.82
N ASP A 393 -14.80 17.67 -4.99
CA ASP A 393 -13.90 18.11 -6.07
C ASP A 393 -13.04 16.94 -6.60
N PHE A 394 -13.66 15.99 -7.29
CA PHE A 394 -12.98 14.83 -7.86
C PHE A 394 -11.88 15.20 -8.87
N PRO A 395 -12.05 16.20 -9.76
CA PRO A 395 -10.99 16.62 -10.69
C PRO A 395 -9.70 17.07 -9.99
N ARG A 396 -9.82 17.84 -8.88
CA ARG A 396 -8.67 18.25 -8.06
C ARG A 396 -7.95 17.04 -7.47
N VAL A 397 -8.70 16.10 -6.92
CA VAL A 397 -8.11 14.86 -6.37
C VAL A 397 -7.38 14.08 -7.45
N MET A 398 -7.96 13.93 -8.64
CA MET A 398 -7.33 13.22 -9.77
C MET A 398 -6.04 13.89 -10.25
N GLU A 399 -6.03 15.22 -10.38
CA GLU A 399 -4.84 15.96 -10.80
C GLU A 399 -3.72 15.82 -9.76
N ALA A 400 -4.04 15.95 -8.48
CA ALA A 400 -3.05 15.81 -7.41
C ALA A 400 -2.47 14.38 -7.31
N GLN A 401 -3.19 13.36 -7.76
CA GLN A 401 -2.79 11.95 -7.72
C GLN A 401 -2.11 11.46 -9.02
N LEU A 402 -1.77 12.36 -9.94
CA LEU A 402 -1.20 12.00 -11.25
C LEU A 402 0.00 11.06 -11.15
N THR A 403 0.94 11.33 -10.24
CA THR A 403 2.15 10.50 -10.00
C THR A 403 1.84 9.11 -9.44
N GLN A 404 0.67 8.93 -8.84
CA GLN A 404 0.18 7.65 -8.34
C GLN A 404 -0.46 6.81 -9.46
N VAL A 405 -1.32 7.46 -10.26
CA VAL A 405 -2.17 6.80 -11.26
C VAL A 405 -1.36 6.30 -12.45
N GLY A 406 -0.31 7.02 -12.87
CA GLY A 406 0.49 6.66 -14.05
C GLY A 406 1.36 5.41 -13.89
N LEU A 407 1.96 5.19 -12.71
CA LEU A 407 2.94 4.10 -12.51
C LEU A 407 2.39 2.69 -12.68
N PRO A 408 1.15 2.36 -12.28
CA PRO A 408 0.61 1.01 -12.47
C PRO A 408 0.58 0.54 -13.92
N LEU A 409 0.34 1.44 -14.88
CA LEU A 409 0.34 1.09 -16.30
C LEU A 409 1.67 0.54 -16.76
N VAL A 410 2.77 1.18 -16.39
CA VAL A 410 4.11 0.74 -16.75
C VAL A 410 4.63 -0.40 -15.88
N GLY A 411 3.94 -0.69 -14.74
CA GLY A 411 4.21 -1.86 -13.91
C GLY A 411 5.54 -1.83 -13.17
N ILE A 412 6.08 -0.63 -12.92
CA ILE A 412 7.32 -0.39 -12.15
C ILE A 412 7.01 -0.18 -10.66
N PRO A 413 8.00 -0.37 -9.76
CA PRO A 413 7.80 -0.16 -8.33
C PRO A 413 7.78 1.33 -7.99
N GLY A 414 6.99 1.68 -6.97
CA GLY A 414 6.95 2.99 -6.34
C GLY A 414 6.78 2.86 -4.84
N MET A 415 7.45 3.71 -4.08
CA MET A 415 7.44 3.69 -2.63
C MET A 415 7.12 5.08 -2.08
N SER A 416 6.17 5.17 -1.15
CA SER A 416 6.00 6.36 -0.31
C SER A 416 6.95 6.26 0.87
N VAL A 417 7.76 7.31 1.08
CA VAL A 417 8.72 7.42 2.18
C VAL A 417 8.35 8.63 3.03
N PHE A 418 8.20 8.41 4.33
CA PHE A 418 7.93 9.47 5.30
C PHE A 418 9.14 10.40 5.47
N THR A 419 8.90 11.71 5.50
CA THR A 419 9.94 12.73 5.70
C THR A 419 9.74 13.59 6.96
N GLY A 420 8.51 13.65 7.50
CA GLY A 420 8.22 14.45 8.68
C GLY A 420 6.75 14.77 8.86
N TYR A 421 6.47 15.67 9.78
CA TYR A 421 5.12 16.17 10.05
C TYR A 421 5.06 17.69 9.87
N HIS A 422 3.98 18.19 9.29
CA HIS A 422 3.56 19.57 9.40
C HIS A 422 2.58 19.71 10.56
N GLN A 423 2.70 20.77 11.36
CA GLN A 423 1.77 21.03 12.46
C GLN A 423 0.57 21.82 11.93
N ASP A 424 -0.60 21.34 12.26
CA ASP A 424 -1.89 21.94 11.93
C ASP A 424 -2.68 22.17 13.23
N PRO A 425 -3.57 23.17 13.30
CA PRO A 425 -4.35 23.45 14.52
C PRO A 425 -5.19 22.26 15.02
N ILE A 426 -5.60 21.35 14.14
CA ILE A 426 -6.44 20.19 14.48
C ILE A 426 -5.58 18.97 14.84
N GLY A 427 -4.34 18.87 14.31
CA GLY A 427 -3.45 17.73 14.55
C GLY A 427 -2.21 17.78 13.67
N LYS A 428 -1.56 16.63 13.48
CA LYS A 428 -0.39 16.49 12.62
C LYS A 428 -0.80 16.10 11.20
N ILE A 429 -0.14 16.70 10.22
CA ILE A 429 -0.23 16.30 8.81
C ILE A 429 1.07 15.59 8.44
N PRO A 430 1.04 14.27 8.21
CA PRO A 430 2.22 13.57 7.74
C PRO A 430 2.65 14.06 6.35
N MET A 431 3.96 14.10 6.13
CA MET A 431 4.59 14.50 4.87
C MET A 431 5.53 13.41 4.39
N GLY A 432 5.72 13.32 3.08
CA GLY A 432 6.57 12.30 2.48
C GLY A 432 6.87 12.59 1.01
N ALA A 433 7.71 11.74 0.43
CA ALA A 433 8.04 11.75 -0.99
C ALA A 433 7.77 10.38 -1.60
N GLN A 434 7.65 10.31 -2.93
CA GLN A 434 7.61 9.07 -3.68
C GLN A 434 8.97 8.77 -4.28
N LEU A 435 9.46 7.56 -4.10
CA LEU A 435 10.59 7.00 -4.81
C LEU A 435 10.08 6.05 -5.90
N VAL A 436 10.59 6.18 -7.12
CA VAL A 436 10.26 5.32 -8.26
C VAL A 436 11.52 4.65 -8.76
N GLY A 437 11.47 3.34 -9.03
CA GLY A 437 12.62 2.55 -9.47
C GLY A 437 12.34 1.66 -10.68
N ALA A 438 13.41 1.05 -11.20
CA ALA A 438 13.31 0.09 -12.29
C ALA A 438 12.60 -1.20 -11.87
N ARG A 439 12.05 -1.92 -12.87
CA ARG A 439 11.38 -3.20 -12.63
C ARG A 439 12.28 -4.17 -11.88
N PHE A 440 11.71 -4.77 -10.83
CA PHE A 440 12.36 -5.75 -9.94
C PHE A 440 13.57 -5.22 -9.18
N ARG A 441 13.70 -3.90 -9.05
CA ARG A 441 14.76 -3.23 -8.29
C ARG A 441 14.21 -2.54 -7.03
N GLU A 442 13.30 -3.21 -6.33
CA GLU A 442 12.81 -2.78 -5.02
C GLU A 442 13.94 -2.67 -4.00
N ASP A 443 15.02 -3.46 -4.17
CA ASP A 443 16.24 -3.39 -3.37
C ASP A 443 16.88 -2.01 -3.37
N ILE A 444 16.92 -1.34 -4.54
CA ILE A 444 17.46 0.03 -4.67
C ILE A 444 16.56 1.04 -3.96
N LEU A 445 15.26 0.94 -4.15
CA LEU A 445 14.30 1.83 -3.47
C LEU A 445 14.41 1.71 -1.95
N ILE A 446 14.53 0.48 -1.45
CA ILE A 446 14.70 0.21 -0.01
C ILE A 446 16.04 0.75 0.49
N ALA A 447 17.12 0.63 -0.28
CA ALA A 447 18.42 1.20 0.08
C ALA A 447 18.35 2.74 0.18
N ALA A 448 17.78 3.41 -0.82
CA ALA A 448 17.58 4.86 -0.79
C ALA A 448 16.67 5.28 0.38
N ALA A 449 15.57 4.56 0.61
CA ALA A 449 14.64 4.84 1.69
C ALA A 449 15.27 4.69 3.08
N LYS A 450 16.19 3.73 3.28
CA LYS A 450 16.96 3.60 4.53
C LYS A 450 17.80 4.84 4.82
N GLU A 451 18.43 5.42 3.81
CA GLU A 451 19.23 6.64 3.96
C GLU A 451 18.35 7.85 4.29
N ILE A 452 17.18 7.95 3.68
CA ILE A 452 16.20 8.99 4.00
C ILE A 452 15.66 8.80 5.41
N GLU A 453 15.25 7.59 5.79
CA GLU A 453 14.71 7.29 7.13
C GLU A 453 15.72 7.59 8.24
N ALA A 454 16.99 7.21 8.06
CA ALA A 454 18.06 7.45 9.03
C ALA A 454 18.29 8.94 9.33
N ARG A 455 17.86 9.83 8.44
CA ARG A 455 17.99 11.30 8.55
C ARG A 455 16.64 12.01 8.73
N SER A 456 15.56 11.23 8.83
CA SER A 456 14.20 11.72 9.07
C SER A 456 13.85 11.69 10.57
N PRO A 457 12.89 12.49 11.02
CA PRO A 457 12.26 12.26 12.31
C PRO A 457 11.69 10.84 12.40
N GLN A 458 11.69 10.27 13.59
CA GLN A 458 11.05 8.96 13.78
C GLN A 458 9.54 9.05 13.54
N ILE A 459 8.98 8.01 12.92
CA ILE A 459 7.53 7.85 12.81
C ILE A 459 6.96 7.65 14.21
N GLU A 460 6.06 8.55 14.60
CA GLU A 460 5.35 8.47 15.87
C GLU A 460 4.14 7.54 15.74
N ILE A 461 3.93 6.68 16.72
CA ILE A 461 2.69 5.92 16.80
C ILE A 461 1.58 6.87 17.24
N ALA A 462 0.53 6.97 16.43
CA ALA A 462 -0.58 7.86 16.69
C ALA A 462 -1.42 7.39 17.89
N GLU A 463 -1.87 8.35 18.69
CA GLU A 463 -2.79 8.14 19.82
C GLU A 463 -4.12 8.86 19.48
N PRO A 464 -5.08 8.17 18.83
CA PRO A 464 -6.33 8.78 18.32
C PRO A 464 -7.34 9.14 19.42
#